data_35ae26d38f5a32f3b0fbcba574fb5a6b
#
_entry.id   35ae26d38f5a32f3b0fbcba574fb5a6b
#
_cell.length_a   1.000
_cell.length_b   1.000
_cell.length_c   1.000
_cell.angle_alpha   90.00
_cell.angle_beta   90.00
_cell.angle_gamma   90.00
#
_symmetry.space_group_name_H-M   'P 1'
#
loop_
_entity.id
_entity.type
_entity.pdbx_description
1 polymer ?
#
loop_
_entity_poly.entity_id
_entity_poly.type
_entity_poly.pdbx_seq_one_letter_code
_entity_poly.pdbx_strand_id
1 'polypeptide(L)'
;GAAAAAAALTACGGSSSSTASSAAASTSAAASTAEGGEKIVKVALTCDTGTIDDESFNQACWTAVSGYMGDDCQYYIPEADASDEDRETMIRQAVNDGADVIVCVGYLYGASLAWAADQYPDVKFIAVDVTQGDIGTDAIPANCYCITFKEEQAGYLAGYAIVKDGKTKLGFLGGMAVPAVIRYGYGYVQGADAAAQELGTNIDINYFYGGQFYGDANITS
;
A
#
# COMPACT_ATOMS: atom_id res chain seq x y z
N GLY A 1 29.58 55.64 11.73
CA GLY A 1 30.16 55.74 10.43
C GLY A 1 29.50 54.74 9.49
N ALA A 2 28.65 55.10 8.64
CA ALA A 2 28.71 55.33 7.17
C ALA A 2 29.39 54.17 6.45
N ALA A 3 28.88 53.56 5.41
CA ALA A 3 28.15 54.04 4.27
C ALA A 3 27.44 52.91 3.52
N ALA A 4 26.36 53.28 2.85
CA ALA A 4 25.60 52.54 1.89
C ALA A 4 26.37 52.36 0.54
N ALA A 5 26.08 51.29 -0.19
CA ALA A 5 26.22 51.28 -1.63
C ALA A 5 25.07 50.47 -2.26
N ALA A 6 24.14 51.21 -2.85
CA ALA A 6 23.15 50.71 -3.76
C ALA A 6 23.74 50.58 -5.16
N ALA A 7 23.45 49.50 -5.86
CA ALA A 7 23.62 49.42 -7.31
C ALA A 7 22.31 48.88 -7.91
N ALA A 8 21.58 49.80 -8.51
CA ALA A 8 20.47 49.49 -9.41
C ALA A 8 21.01 49.12 -10.79
N LEU A 9 20.45 48.13 -11.42
CA LEU A 9 20.53 47.89 -12.86
C LEU A 9 19.16 47.62 -13.44
N THR A 10 18.86 48.43 -14.38
CA THR A 10 17.65 48.69 -15.10
C THR A 10 17.16 47.54 -16.01
N ALA A 11 15.85 47.53 -16.17
CA ALA A 11 14.98 46.79 -17.04
C ALA A 11 15.41 46.62 -18.48
N CYS A 12 14.96 45.50 -19.06
CA CYS A 12 14.36 45.51 -20.38
C CYS A 12 13.26 44.42 -20.46
N GLY A 13 12.09 44.85 -20.91
CA GLY A 13 10.89 44.05 -20.97
C GLY A 13 10.84 43.07 -22.13
N GLY A 14 9.94 42.15 -22.04
CA GLY A 14 9.54 41.19 -23.05
C GLY A 14 8.40 40.35 -22.54
N SER A 15 7.17 40.77 -22.85
CA SER A 15 5.97 39.98 -22.66
C SER A 15 5.99 38.77 -23.59
N SER A 16 5.88 37.59 -23.04
CA SER A 16 5.34 36.44 -23.74
C SER A 16 4.65 35.52 -22.76
N SER A 17 3.35 35.45 -22.90
CA SER A 17 2.47 34.48 -22.29
C SER A 17 2.90 33.07 -22.66
N SER A 18 3.27 32.26 -21.68
CA SER A 18 3.37 30.81 -21.86
C SER A 18 2.55 30.12 -20.77
N THR A 19 1.47 29.52 -21.20
CA THR A 19 0.66 28.53 -20.51
C THR A 19 1.58 27.46 -19.91
N ALA A 20 1.59 27.36 -18.58
CA ALA A 20 2.24 26.28 -17.87
C ALA A 20 1.43 25.00 -18.05
N SER A 21 1.84 24.16 -18.98
CA SER A 21 1.45 22.77 -19.05
C SER A 21 2.26 22.03 -17.99
N SER A 22 1.60 21.54 -16.95
CA SER A 22 2.19 20.64 -15.98
C SER A 22 2.48 19.30 -16.65
N ALA A 23 3.72 19.12 -17.12
CA ALA A 23 4.21 17.82 -17.51
C ALA A 23 4.46 16.99 -16.25
N ALA A 24 3.59 16.03 -16.01
CA ALA A 24 3.90 14.93 -15.10
C ALA A 24 5.14 14.21 -15.66
N ALA A 25 6.23 14.28 -14.92
CA ALA A 25 7.42 13.51 -15.23
C ALA A 25 7.09 12.04 -14.92
N SER A 26 6.71 11.30 -15.95
CA SER A 26 6.77 9.84 -15.90
C SER A 26 8.26 9.47 -15.92
N THR A 27 8.81 9.17 -14.74
CA THR A 27 10.06 8.42 -14.68
C THR A 27 9.76 7.00 -15.15
N SER A 28 10.00 6.76 -16.45
CA SER A 28 10.16 5.39 -16.91
C SER A 28 11.42 4.85 -16.24
N ALA A 29 11.23 4.01 -15.23
CA ALA A 29 12.30 3.17 -14.75
C ALA A 29 12.73 2.30 -15.95
N ALA A 30 13.88 2.61 -16.52
CA ALA A 30 14.52 1.74 -17.49
C ALA A 30 14.69 0.37 -16.81
N ALA A 31 13.99 -0.63 -17.32
CA ALA A 31 14.25 -2.00 -16.97
C ALA A 31 15.72 -2.29 -17.27
N SER A 32 16.55 -2.37 -16.23
CA SER A 32 17.87 -2.94 -16.38
C SER A 32 17.65 -4.42 -16.70
N THR A 33 17.91 -4.79 -17.95
CA THR A 33 18.05 -6.19 -18.34
C THR A 33 19.23 -6.74 -17.57
N ALA A 34 18.96 -7.43 -16.46
CA ALA A 34 19.91 -8.29 -15.82
C ALA A 34 20.17 -9.44 -16.81
N GLU A 35 21.34 -9.45 -17.43
CA GLU A 35 21.79 -10.58 -18.22
C GLU A 35 21.84 -11.81 -17.29
N GLY A 36 20.99 -12.81 -17.59
CA GLY A 36 20.93 -14.08 -16.86
C GLY A 36 19.65 -14.38 -16.10
N GLY A 37 18.64 -13.49 -16.11
CA GLY A 37 17.33 -13.79 -15.53
C GLY A 37 16.53 -14.75 -16.39
N GLU A 38 15.99 -15.80 -15.76
CA GLU A 38 15.00 -16.67 -16.39
C GLU A 38 13.85 -15.84 -16.94
N LYS A 39 13.44 -16.08 -18.18
CA LYS A 39 12.37 -15.31 -18.81
C LYS A 39 11.05 -15.60 -18.10
N ILE A 40 10.46 -14.61 -17.42
CA ILE A 40 9.13 -14.71 -16.86
C ILE A 40 8.14 -14.91 -18.00
N VAL A 41 7.44 -16.02 -17.98
CA VAL A 41 6.51 -16.39 -19.06
C VAL A 41 5.08 -16.03 -18.68
N LYS A 42 4.67 -16.26 -17.43
CA LYS A 42 3.32 -15.99 -16.95
C LYS A 42 3.29 -15.45 -15.52
N VAL A 43 2.43 -14.46 -15.30
CA VAL A 43 2.15 -13.91 -13.98
C VAL A 43 0.69 -14.13 -13.61
N ALA A 44 0.44 -14.64 -12.41
CA ALA A 44 -0.90 -14.71 -11.83
C ALA A 44 -1.06 -13.67 -10.71
N LEU A 45 -2.26 -13.14 -10.54
CA LEU A 45 -2.64 -12.35 -9.37
C LEU A 45 -3.78 -13.07 -8.64
N THR A 46 -3.67 -13.18 -7.32
CA THR A 46 -4.72 -13.74 -6.47
C THR A 46 -5.20 -12.66 -5.50
N CYS A 47 -6.51 -12.38 -5.51
CA CYS A 47 -7.14 -11.45 -4.58
C CYS A 47 -7.35 -12.12 -3.22
N ASP A 48 -7.27 -11.36 -2.14
CA ASP A 48 -7.56 -11.84 -0.77
C ASP A 48 -9.06 -11.83 -0.45
N THR A 49 -9.68 -10.71 -0.74
CA THR A 49 -11.12 -10.45 -0.64
C THR A 49 -11.53 -9.47 -1.74
N GLY A 50 -12.75 -9.56 -2.23
CA GLY A 50 -13.24 -8.65 -3.27
C GLY A 50 -12.76 -8.99 -4.67
N THR A 51 -12.69 -7.98 -5.52
CA THR A 51 -12.50 -8.12 -6.96
C THR A 51 -11.39 -7.20 -7.47
N ILE A 52 -10.98 -7.35 -8.74
CA ILE A 52 -9.95 -6.53 -9.38
C ILE A 52 -10.38 -5.08 -9.69
N ASP A 53 -11.60 -4.71 -9.38
CA ASP A 53 -12.21 -3.38 -9.54
C ASP A 53 -12.65 -2.78 -8.20
N ASP A 54 -11.96 -3.13 -7.11
CA ASP A 54 -12.26 -2.75 -5.73
C ASP A 54 -11.89 -1.29 -5.37
N GLU A 55 -11.35 -0.53 -6.31
CA GLU A 55 -10.77 0.82 -6.09
C GLU A 55 -9.70 0.84 -4.98
N SER A 56 -9.04 -0.29 -4.72
CA SER A 56 -8.09 -0.51 -3.63
C SER A 56 -6.90 -1.37 -4.09
N PHE A 57 -6.39 -2.25 -3.22
CA PHE A 57 -5.19 -3.05 -3.46
C PHE A 57 -5.32 -3.98 -4.66
N ASN A 58 -6.43 -4.71 -4.79
CA ASN A 58 -6.58 -5.67 -5.88
C ASN A 58 -6.56 -4.97 -7.24
N GLN A 59 -7.31 -3.87 -7.40
CA GLN A 59 -7.32 -3.08 -8.63
C GLN A 59 -5.96 -2.47 -8.92
N ALA A 60 -5.29 -1.89 -7.93
CA ALA A 60 -3.98 -1.28 -8.11
C ALA A 60 -2.94 -2.31 -8.55
N CYS A 61 -2.92 -3.48 -7.91
CA CYS A 61 -2.03 -4.58 -8.27
C CYS A 61 -2.35 -5.15 -9.66
N TRP A 62 -3.63 -5.36 -9.98
CA TRP A 62 -4.03 -5.86 -11.29
C TRP A 62 -3.69 -4.88 -12.41
N THR A 63 -3.94 -3.59 -12.20
CA THR A 63 -3.55 -2.55 -13.17
C THR A 63 -2.04 -2.56 -13.45
N ALA A 64 -1.22 -2.73 -12.42
CA ALA A 64 0.22 -2.82 -12.57
C ALA A 64 0.65 -4.09 -13.29
N VAL A 65 0.11 -5.26 -12.90
CA VAL A 65 0.44 -6.56 -13.49
C VAL A 65 0.02 -6.60 -14.96
N SER A 66 -1.23 -6.27 -15.26
CA SER A 66 -1.76 -6.33 -16.63
C SER A 66 -1.10 -5.28 -17.54
N GLY A 67 -0.81 -4.09 -17.00
CA GLY A 67 -0.10 -3.03 -17.74
C GLY A 67 1.34 -3.41 -18.11
N TYR A 68 2.00 -4.25 -17.28
CA TYR A 68 3.36 -4.70 -17.54
C TYR A 68 3.43 -5.98 -18.39
N MET A 69 2.53 -6.95 -18.13
CA MET A 69 2.57 -8.28 -18.73
C MET A 69 1.68 -8.43 -19.98
N GLY A 70 0.74 -7.50 -20.22
CA GLY A 70 -0.20 -7.63 -21.32
C GLY A 70 -1.04 -8.90 -21.22
N ASP A 71 -1.01 -9.75 -22.25
CA ASP A 71 -1.80 -10.99 -22.33
C ASP A 71 -1.18 -12.17 -21.55
N ASP A 72 0.06 -12.01 -21.04
CA ASP A 72 0.77 -13.08 -20.31
C ASP A 72 0.44 -13.08 -18.79
N CYS A 73 -0.74 -12.62 -18.41
CA CYS A 73 -1.19 -12.61 -17.01
C CYS A 73 -2.66 -12.98 -16.87
N GLN A 74 -3.01 -13.43 -15.66
CA GLN A 74 -4.39 -13.74 -15.29
C GLN A 74 -4.62 -13.47 -13.79
N TYR A 75 -5.88 -13.40 -13.38
CA TYR A 75 -6.25 -13.18 -11.98
C TYR A 75 -7.23 -14.24 -11.49
N TYR A 76 -7.26 -14.39 -10.17
CA TYR A 76 -8.14 -15.30 -9.45
C TYR A 76 -8.83 -14.55 -8.33
N ILE A 77 -10.15 -14.69 -8.24
CA ILE A 77 -10.99 -14.02 -7.23
C ILE A 77 -11.51 -15.09 -6.28
N PRO A 78 -11.34 -14.95 -4.96
CA PRO A 78 -11.88 -15.88 -3.98
C PRO A 78 -13.39 -15.73 -3.82
N GLU A 79 -14.02 -16.73 -3.23
CA GLU A 79 -15.35 -16.58 -2.67
C GLU A 79 -15.33 -15.58 -1.49
N ALA A 80 -16.49 -15.00 -1.15
CA ALA A 80 -16.58 -13.91 -0.18
C ALA A 80 -16.01 -14.23 1.21
N ASP A 81 -16.13 -15.50 1.64
CA ASP A 81 -15.67 -15.98 2.95
C ASP A 81 -14.51 -16.97 2.81
N ALA A 82 -13.62 -16.76 1.82
CA ALA A 82 -12.52 -17.66 1.53
C ALA A 82 -11.64 -17.93 2.76
N SER A 83 -11.38 -19.20 3.00
CA SER A 83 -10.44 -19.71 3.99
C SER A 83 -9.01 -19.70 3.46
N ASP A 84 -8.04 -20.02 4.31
CA ASP A 84 -6.66 -20.23 3.87
C ASP A 84 -6.55 -21.37 2.86
N GLU A 85 -7.35 -22.45 3.01
CA GLU A 85 -7.39 -23.58 2.06
C GLU A 85 -7.93 -23.14 0.69
N ASP A 86 -8.90 -22.24 0.64
CA ASP A 86 -9.40 -21.67 -0.61
C ASP A 86 -8.32 -20.83 -1.31
N ARG A 87 -7.55 -20.04 -0.55
CA ARG A 87 -6.39 -19.27 -1.06
C ARG A 87 -5.30 -20.20 -1.60
N GLU A 88 -5.00 -21.29 -0.87
CA GLU A 88 -4.07 -22.32 -1.35
C GLU A 88 -4.56 -22.97 -2.65
N THR A 89 -5.87 -23.18 -2.78
CA THR A 89 -6.48 -23.73 -3.99
C THR A 89 -6.32 -22.79 -5.18
N MET A 90 -6.49 -21.48 -4.99
CA MET A 90 -6.21 -20.49 -6.04
C MET A 90 -4.73 -20.48 -6.44
N ILE A 91 -3.81 -20.57 -5.47
CA ILE A 91 -2.37 -20.70 -5.76
C ILE A 91 -2.09 -21.95 -6.57
N ARG A 92 -2.65 -23.11 -6.18
CA ARG A 92 -2.51 -24.37 -6.94
C ARG A 92 -3.02 -24.22 -8.37
N GLN A 93 -4.17 -23.56 -8.54
CA GLN A 93 -4.73 -23.32 -9.88
C GLN A 93 -3.80 -22.44 -10.71
N ALA A 94 -3.31 -21.32 -10.16
CA ALA A 94 -2.36 -20.45 -10.85
C ALA A 94 -1.09 -21.20 -11.29
N VAL A 95 -0.54 -22.05 -10.43
CA VAL A 95 0.62 -22.91 -10.77
C VAL A 95 0.28 -23.92 -11.88
N ASN A 96 -0.88 -24.58 -11.79
CA ASN A 96 -1.33 -25.52 -12.82
C ASN A 96 -1.55 -24.86 -14.18
N ASP A 97 -1.97 -23.59 -14.19
CA ASP A 97 -2.13 -22.78 -15.40
C ASP A 97 -0.79 -22.19 -15.91
N GLY A 98 0.30 -22.53 -15.22
CA GLY A 98 1.68 -22.28 -15.65
C GLY A 98 2.23 -20.92 -15.20
N ALA A 99 1.78 -20.38 -14.07
CA ALA A 99 2.34 -19.17 -13.52
C ALA A 99 3.76 -19.39 -12.96
N ASP A 100 4.70 -18.57 -13.40
CA ASP A 100 6.08 -18.51 -12.87
C ASP A 100 6.17 -17.56 -11.67
N VAL A 101 5.31 -16.56 -11.64
CA VAL A 101 5.19 -15.57 -10.56
C VAL A 101 3.74 -15.46 -10.14
N ILE A 102 3.48 -15.45 -8.83
CA ILE A 102 2.14 -15.23 -8.27
C ILE A 102 2.18 -13.99 -7.37
N VAL A 103 1.35 -13.00 -7.68
CA VAL A 103 1.12 -11.82 -6.86
C VAL A 103 -0.04 -12.12 -5.91
N CYS A 104 0.26 -12.28 -4.63
CA CYS A 104 -0.72 -12.49 -3.57
C CYS A 104 -1.02 -11.15 -2.91
N VAL A 105 -2.26 -10.69 -3.01
CA VAL A 105 -2.68 -9.38 -2.51
C VAL A 105 -3.33 -9.54 -1.14
N GLY A 106 -2.77 -8.87 -0.13
CA GLY A 106 -3.34 -8.80 1.21
C GLY A 106 -2.72 -9.74 2.24
N TYR A 107 -2.73 -9.30 3.51
CA TYR A 107 -2.09 -10.00 4.62
C TYR A 107 -2.68 -11.40 4.91
N LEU A 108 -3.92 -11.66 4.47
CA LEU A 108 -4.58 -12.96 4.61
C LEU A 108 -3.85 -14.10 3.88
N TYR A 109 -2.96 -13.76 2.95
CA TYR A 109 -2.12 -14.76 2.29
C TYR A 109 -0.95 -15.27 3.16
N GLY A 110 -0.71 -14.70 4.34
CA GLY A 110 0.45 -15.04 5.16
C GLY A 110 0.61 -16.55 5.38
N ALA A 111 -0.39 -17.22 5.96
CA ALA A 111 -0.36 -18.66 6.23
C ALA A 111 -0.25 -19.49 4.93
N SER A 112 -1.01 -19.12 3.90
CA SER A 112 -0.97 -19.82 2.59
C SER A 112 0.40 -19.69 1.91
N LEU A 113 1.11 -18.56 2.10
CA LEU A 113 2.46 -18.35 1.55
C LEU A 113 3.51 -19.22 2.23
N ALA A 114 3.40 -19.46 3.55
CA ALA A 114 4.29 -20.38 4.25
C ALA A 114 4.24 -21.77 3.62
N TRP A 115 3.03 -22.25 3.36
CA TRP A 115 2.80 -23.53 2.68
C TRP A 115 3.24 -23.49 1.20
N ALA A 116 2.81 -22.47 0.44
CA ALA A 116 3.05 -22.39 -1.00
C ALA A 116 4.53 -22.30 -1.36
N ALA A 117 5.31 -21.55 -0.56
CA ALA A 117 6.74 -21.41 -0.79
C ALA A 117 7.51 -22.71 -0.68
N ASP A 118 7.07 -23.61 0.21
CA ASP A 118 7.64 -24.94 0.38
C ASP A 118 7.20 -25.89 -0.74
N GLN A 119 5.92 -25.85 -1.12
CA GLN A 119 5.36 -26.72 -2.15
C GLN A 119 5.84 -26.39 -3.57
N TYR A 120 6.12 -25.10 -3.84
CA TYR A 120 6.47 -24.59 -5.16
C TYR A 120 7.77 -23.76 -5.13
N PRO A 121 8.92 -24.41 -4.87
CA PRO A 121 10.19 -23.68 -4.67
C PRO A 121 10.66 -22.90 -5.92
N ASP A 122 10.23 -23.30 -7.10
CA ASP A 122 10.58 -22.66 -8.37
C ASP A 122 9.66 -21.46 -8.70
N VAL A 123 8.48 -21.37 -8.09
CA VAL A 123 7.56 -20.25 -8.26
C VAL A 123 7.99 -19.08 -7.38
N LYS A 124 7.92 -17.86 -7.91
CA LYS A 124 8.17 -16.62 -7.15
C LYS A 124 6.85 -16.04 -6.66
N PHE A 125 6.81 -15.67 -5.40
CA PHE A 125 5.64 -15.03 -4.78
C PHE A 125 5.95 -13.57 -4.47
N ILE A 126 5.09 -12.68 -4.94
CA ILE A 126 5.10 -11.25 -4.56
C ILE A 126 3.91 -11.06 -3.62
N ALA A 127 4.19 -10.81 -2.36
CA ALA A 127 3.20 -10.69 -1.31
C ALA A 127 2.99 -9.21 -0.94
N VAL A 128 1.83 -8.67 -1.27
CA VAL A 128 1.49 -7.27 -1.04
C VAL A 128 0.76 -7.12 0.28
N ASP A 129 1.25 -6.24 1.13
CA ASP A 129 0.78 -6.01 2.50
C ASP A 129 0.89 -7.25 3.40
N VAL A 130 1.95 -8.04 3.20
CA VAL A 130 2.26 -9.23 4.01
C VAL A 130 3.58 -9.03 4.71
N THR A 131 3.59 -9.25 6.01
CA THR A 131 4.81 -9.20 6.83
C THR A 131 5.35 -10.61 7.12
N GLN A 132 6.57 -10.70 7.61
CA GLN A 132 7.11 -11.96 8.14
C GLN A 132 6.23 -12.55 9.25
N GLY A 133 5.63 -11.69 10.09
CA GLY A 133 4.74 -12.11 11.16
C GLY A 133 3.45 -12.75 10.66
N ASP A 134 2.93 -12.31 9.52
CA ASP A 134 1.73 -12.90 8.90
C ASP A 134 2.04 -14.28 8.30
N ILE A 135 3.24 -14.46 7.74
CA ILE A 135 3.71 -15.76 7.24
C ILE A 135 3.93 -16.74 8.41
N GLY A 136 4.35 -16.24 9.57
CA GLY A 136 4.52 -17.06 10.77
C GLY A 136 5.75 -17.98 10.76
N THR A 137 6.73 -17.71 9.89
CA THR A 137 7.99 -18.43 9.80
C THR A 137 9.15 -17.64 10.42
N ASP A 138 10.25 -18.30 10.75
CA ASP A 138 11.44 -17.64 11.34
C ASP A 138 12.09 -16.61 10.40
N ALA A 139 11.91 -16.77 9.10
CA ALA A 139 12.35 -15.84 8.05
C ALA A 139 11.39 -15.87 6.86
N ILE A 140 11.37 -14.81 6.08
CA ILE A 140 10.63 -14.79 4.81
C ILE A 140 11.23 -15.85 3.88
N PRO A 141 10.42 -16.77 3.31
CA PRO A 141 10.91 -17.78 2.38
C PRO A 141 11.67 -17.17 1.19
N ALA A 142 12.71 -17.84 0.73
CA ALA A 142 13.64 -17.30 -0.27
C ALA A 142 13.00 -16.97 -1.63
N ASN A 143 11.87 -17.58 -1.94
CA ASN A 143 11.07 -17.33 -3.14
C ASN A 143 9.87 -16.38 -2.90
N CYS A 144 9.76 -15.78 -1.72
CA CYS A 144 8.75 -14.77 -1.37
C CYS A 144 9.36 -13.38 -1.28
N TYR A 145 8.69 -12.40 -1.87
CA TYR A 145 9.06 -10.98 -1.84
C TYR A 145 7.90 -10.18 -1.23
N CYS A 146 8.05 -9.79 0.04
CA CYS A 146 7.03 -9.07 0.78
C CYS A 146 7.16 -7.55 0.56
N ILE A 147 6.03 -6.92 0.26
CA ILE A 147 5.90 -5.46 0.12
C ILE A 147 5.01 -4.98 1.26
N THR A 148 5.52 -4.08 2.08
CA THR A 148 4.78 -3.43 3.17
C THR A 148 4.84 -1.91 3.03
N PHE A 149 3.94 -1.21 3.71
CA PHE A 149 3.80 0.23 3.63
C PHE A 149 4.14 0.88 4.98
N LYS A 150 4.38 2.19 4.96
CA LYS A 150 4.59 3.01 6.16
C LYS A 150 3.29 3.69 6.56
N GLU A 151 2.33 2.93 7.01
CA GLU A 151 0.98 3.38 7.33
C GLU A 151 0.99 4.44 8.44
N GLU A 152 1.97 4.36 9.34
CA GLU A 152 2.18 5.37 10.38
C GLU A 152 2.41 6.77 9.84
N GLN A 153 3.01 6.91 8.64
CA GLN A 153 3.20 8.21 8.01
C GLN A 153 1.89 8.79 7.51
N ALA A 154 1.06 7.98 6.88
CA ALA A 154 -0.26 8.41 6.43
C ALA A 154 -1.18 8.75 7.63
N GLY A 155 -1.16 7.92 8.67
CA GLY A 155 -1.85 8.19 9.92
C GLY A 155 -1.40 9.50 10.55
N TYR A 156 -0.09 9.73 10.66
CA TYR A 156 0.47 10.96 11.22
C TYR A 156 -0.01 12.20 10.45
N LEU A 157 0.06 12.17 9.13
CA LEU A 157 -0.39 13.30 8.31
C LEU A 157 -1.88 13.57 8.49
N ALA A 158 -2.71 12.53 8.58
CA ALA A 158 -4.15 12.68 8.81
C ALA A 158 -4.45 13.30 10.19
N GLY A 159 -3.81 12.80 11.25
CA GLY A 159 -3.96 13.33 12.60
C GLY A 159 -3.46 14.76 12.72
N TYR A 160 -2.32 15.06 12.12
CA TYR A 160 -1.78 16.42 12.09
C TYR A 160 -2.70 17.38 11.34
N ALA A 161 -3.16 17.01 10.15
CA ALA A 161 -3.99 17.86 9.32
C ALA A 161 -5.34 18.18 9.97
N ILE A 162 -6.02 17.19 10.59
CA ILE A 162 -7.35 17.40 11.19
C ILE A 162 -7.30 18.37 12.38
N VAL A 163 -6.22 18.36 13.16
CA VAL A 163 -6.01 19.30 14.27
C VAL A 163 -5.65 20.69 13.73
N LYS A 164 -4.81 20.77 12.69
CA LYS A 164 -4.54 22.06 12.00
C LYS A 164 -5.80 22.66 11.38
N ASP A 165 -6.77 21.86 10.97
CA ASP A 165 -8.11 22.30 10.54
C ASP A 165 -9.01 22.75 11.71
N GLY A 166 -8.51 22.74 12.94
CA GLY A 166 -9.17 23.26 14.13
C GLY A 166 -10.08 22.26 14.87
N LYS A 167 -10.01 20.96 14.53
CA LYS A 167 -10.78 19.93 15.25
C LYS A 167 -10.05 19.52 16.52
N THR A 168 -10.79 19.43 17.62
CA THR A 168 -10.24 19.07 18.95
C THR A 168 -10.86 17.83 19.56
N LYS A 169 -11.98 17.35 19.01
CA LYS A 169 -12.61 16.10 19.39
C LYS A 169 -12.51 15.14 18.21
N LEU A 170 -11.68 14.15 18.36
CA LEU A 170 -11.27 13.26 17.30
C LEU A 170 -11.70 11.83 17.58
N GLY A 171 -11.75 11.02 16.54
CA GLY A 171 -11.97 9.59 16.65
C GLY A 171 -11.05 8.82 15.72
N PHE A 172 -10.60 7.65 16.19
CA PHE A 172 -9.98 6.63 15.35
C PHE A 172 -10.80 5.34 15.48
N LEU A 173 -11.37 4.90 14.38
CA LEU A 173 -12.04 3.61 14.27
C LEU A 173 -11.21 2.70 13.37
N GLY A 174 -10.48 1.78 13.97
CA GLY A 174 -9.80 0.70 13.26
C GLY A 174 -10.74 -0.49 13.04
N GLY A 175 -10.54 -1.26 11.99
CA GLY A 175 -11.22 -2.53 11.80
C GLY A 175 -10.73 -3.56 12.84
N MET A 176 -9.81 -4.43 12.46
CA MET A 176 -9.13 -5.33 13.39
C MET A 176 -7.79 -4.74 13.86
N ALA A 177 -7.33 -5.13 15.04
CA ALA A 177 -6.04 -4.71 15.59
C ALA A 177 -4.87 -5.50 14.95
N VAL A 178 -4.75 -5.46 13.62
CA VAL A 178 -3.63 -6.03 12.86
C VAL A 178 -2.51 -5.00 12.68
N PRO A 179 -1.27 -5.41 12.39
CA PRO A 179 -0.10 -4.52 12.39
C PRO A 179 -0.27 -3.23 11.57
N ALA A 180 -0.82 -3.28 10.37
CA ALA A 180 -1.06 -2.12 9.52
C ALA A 180 -2.04 -1.12 10.17
N VAL A 181 -3.18 -1.61 10.67
CA VAL A 181 -4.21 -0.77 11.31
C VAL A 181 -3.68 -0.14 12.60
N ILE A 182 -2.87 -0.88 13.37
CA ILE A 182 -2.19 -0.35 14.57
C ILE A 182 -1.23 0.78 14.19
N ARG A 183 -0.41 0.61 13.14
CA ARG A 183 0.50 1.66 12.67
C ARG A 183 -0.23 2.92 12.21
N TYR A 184 -1.34 2.77 11.48
CA TYR A 184 -2.20 3.92 11.14
C TYR A 184 -2.66 4.68 12.38
N GLY A 185 -3.23 3.96 13.35
CA GLY A 185 -3.76 4.55 14.57
C GLY A 185 -2.69 5.24 15.40
N TYR A 186 -1.54 4.63 15.58
CA TYR A 186 -0.41 5.24 16.28
C TYR A 186 0.11 6.49 15.57
N GLY A 187 0.26 6.45 14.27
CA GLY A 187 0.60 7.62 13.47
C GLY A 187 -0.40 8.74 13.66
N TYR A 188 -1.70 8.43 13.57
CA TYR A 188 -2.78 9.40 13.73
C TYR A 188 -2.73 10.11 15.09
N VAL A 189 -2.59 9.37 16.17
CA VAL A 189 -2.50 9.95 17.53
C VAL A 189 -1.27 10.84 17.67
N GLN A 190 -0.10 10.39 17.19
CA GLN A 190 1.14 11.18 17.27
C GLN A 190 1.08 12.45 16.42
N GLY A 191 0.50 12.40 15.22
CA GLY A 191 0.31 13.56 14.36
C GLY A 191 -0.65 14.58 14.96
N ALA A 192 -1.75 14.11 15.54
CA ALA A 192 -2.71 14.96 16.23
C ALA A 192 -2.09 15.64 17.46
N ASP A 193 -1.32 14.89 18.26
CA ASP A 193 -0.62 15.44 19.42
C ASP A 193 0.42 16.50 19.03
N ALA A 194 1.22 16.23 18.01
CA ALA A 194 2.21 17.20 17.51
C ALA A 194 1.56 18.52 17.08
N ALA A 195 0.45 18.44 16.32
CA ALA A 195 -0.26 19.64 15.89
C ALA A 195 -0.92 20.39 17.06
N ALA A 196 -1.45 19.66 18.06
CA ALA A 196 -2.03 20.24 19.25
C ALA A 196 -0.99 21.01 20.08
N GLN A 197 0.20 20.43 20.25
CA GLN A 197 1.33 21.09 20.92
C GLN A 197 1.74 22.37 20.20
N GLU A 198 1.86 22.35 18.87
CA GLU A 198 2.20 23.54 18.08
C GLU A 198 1.15 24.66 18.18
N LEU A 199 -0.12 24.30 18.30
CA LEU A 199 -1.24 25.26 18.42
C LEU A 199 -1.51 25.68 19.86
N GLY A 200 -0.89 25.05 20.85
CA GLY A 200 -1.16 25.28 22.27
C GLY A 200 -2.59 24.90 22.68
N THR A 201 -3.18 23.90 22.03
CA THR A 201 -4.55 23.42 22.28
C THR A 201 -4.56 22.01 22.87
N ASN A 202 -5.68 21.65 23.50
CA ASN A 202 -5.91 20.27 23.94
C ASN A 202 -6.81 19.55 22.97
N ILE A 203 -6.58 18.26 22.81
CA ILE A 203 -7.38 17.36 21.97
C ILE A 203 -7.85 16.17 22.78
N ASP A 204 -9.03 15.66 22.42
CA ASP A 204 -9.56 14.39 22.92
C ASP A 204 -9.66 13.42 21.75
N ILE A 205 -9.15 12.18 21.92
CA ILE A 205 -9.19 11.15 20.88
C ILE A 205 -9.89 9.91 21.44
N ASN A 206 -11.04 9.56 20.86
CA ASN A 206 -11.67 8.26 21.07
C ASN A 206 -11.01 7.25 20.14
N TYR A 207 -10.37 6.22 20.73
CA TYR A 207 -9.62 5.21 19.98
C TYR A 207 -10.29 3.84 20.13
N PHE A 208 -10.74 3.25 19.03
CA PHE A 208 -11.51 2.02 19.06
C PHE A 208 -11.18 1.10 17.88
N TYR A 209 -11.26 -0.23 18.11
CA TYR A 209 -11.23 -1.25 17.07
C TYR A 209 -12.58 -1.96 17.01
N GLY A 210 -13.18 -2.06 15.82
CA GLY A 210 -14.45 -2.74 15.59
C GLY A 210 -14.38 -4.26 15.69
N GLY A 211 -13.17 -4.83 15.57
CA GLY A 211 -12.95 -6.28 15.59
C GLY A 211 -13.28 -6.99 14.28
N GLN A 212 -13.62 -6.23 13.22
CA GLN A 212 -13.97 -6.73 11.88
C GLN A 212 -13.69 -5.66 10.83
N PHE A 213 -13.69 -6.02 9.54
CA PHE A 213 -13.47 -5.09 8.41
C PHE A 213 -14.75 -4.71 7.65
N TYR A 214 -15.91 -4.97 8.21
CA TYR A 214 -17.20 -4.56 7.66
C TYR A 214 -18.02 -3.82 8.72
N GLY A 215 -18.92 -2.95 8.27
CA GLY A 215 -19.84 -2.23 9.16
C GLY A 215 -21.01 -3.12 9.56
N ASP A 216 -21.41 -3.03 10.82
CA ASP A 216 -22.68 -3.59 11.33
C ASP A 216 -23.36 -2.60 12.28
N ALA A 217 -24.54 -2.96 12.77
CA ALA A 217 -25.31 -2.10 13.64
C ALA A 217 -24.62 -1.77 14.97
N ASN A 218 -23.66 -2.59 15.43
CA ASN A 218 -22.94 -2.35 16.68
C ASN A 218 -21.79 -1.35 16.50
N ILE A 219 -21.24 -1.27 15.29
CA ILE A 219 -20.11 -0.39 14.96
C ILE A 219 -20.62 0.94 14.41
N THR A 220 -21.78 0.95 13.73
CA THR A 220 -22.33 2.10 13.04
C THR A 220 -23.43 2.84 13.81
N SER A 221 -23.82 2.36 14.95
CA SER A 221 -24.77 3.01 15.89
C SER A 221 -24.02 3.79 16.96
#